data_52affe7ccd567fff8eb6b1036cd83875
#
_entry.id   52affe7ccd567fff8eb6b1036cd83875
#
_cell.length_a   1.000
_cell.length_b   1.000
_cell.length_c   1.000
_cell.angle_alpha   90.00
_cell.angle_beta   90.00
_cell.angle_gamma   90.00
#
_symmetry.space_group_name_H-M   'P 1'
#
loop_
_entity.id
_entity.type
_entity.pdbx_description
1 polymer ?
#
loop_
_entity_poly.entity_id
_entity_poly.type
_entity_poly.pdbx_seq_one_letter_code
_entity_poly.pdbx_strand_id
1 'polypeptide(L)'
;MPDVTRQETATRHPLLTRQNTIINDFKGYEKLYMIGGNSGWANMNALIRRSIDDVRLYDERDWKSPQVDVWGISDLDLFKESDRILRALPADKPFFAYVQTAGNHRPFTIPKDNDGFQVSDKTVEQVQAAGSRSVEQYNAVRLLDFNIGRLMELAKAGGYYENTIFVLFGDHNTRISQIPHMAPAFEQLGLESNNVPLLIHAPGLLGTRVVDEAVGLADLLPTLAGMAGMDFTSGTMGRDIQQAAPEGERVVPLVLREGTFPLIGGVTRNYLLQMEHDGSSPTLHDLSSPTPLDNVAEQNPQEFERLRDLTPGLHETSRMMLYQNVR
;
A
#
# COMPACT_ATOMS: atom_id res chain seq x y z
N MET A 1 -4.03 -3.03 -11.57
CA MET A 1 -4.06 -4.50 -11.44
C MET A 1 -3.16 -5.09 -12.51
N PRO A 2 -2.27 -6.06 -12.22
CA PRO A 2 -1.45 -6.69 -13.24
C PRO A 2 -2.29 -7.52 -14.23
N ASP A 3 -1.79 -7.69 -15.44
CA ASP A 3 -2.39 -8.61 -16.40
C ASP A 3 -2.03 -10.06 -15.99
N VAL A 4 -2.99 -10.76 -15.42
CA VAL A 4 -2.79 -12.12 -14.89
C VAL A 4 -2.50 -13.18 -15.97
N THR A 5 -2.77 -12.84 -17.24
CA THR A 5 -2.58 -13.77 -18.38
C THR A 5 -1.20 -13.69 -19.01
N ARG A 6 -0.40 -12.65 -18.64
CA ARG A 6 0.90 -12.40 -19.26
C ARG A 6 1.93 -11.97 -18.20
N GLN A 7 3.17 -12.42 -18.36
CA GLN A 7 4.31 -11.97 -17.54
C GLN A 7 4.80 -10.54 -17.90
N GLU A 8 4.05 -9.82 -18.71
CA GLU A 8 4.41 -8.50 -19.22
C GLU A 8 4.30 -7.37 -18.19
N THR A 9 3.80 -7.67 -16.99
CA THR A 9 3.59 -6.71 -15.91
C THR A 9 4.79 -6.55 -14.98
N ALA A 10 5.94 -7.12 -15.32
CA ALA A 10 7.17 -6.87 -14.58
C ALA A 10 7.59 -5.39 -14.68
N THR A 11 8.15 -4.83 -13.61
CA THR A 11 8.59 -3.43 -13.54
C THR A 11 9.58 -3.00 -14.63
N ARG A 12 10.13 -3.96 -15.39
CA ARG A 12 11.00 -3.70 -16.56
C ARG A 12 10.23 -3.56 -17.86
N HIS A 13 8.94 -3.93 -17.87
CA HIS A 13 8.14 -3.84 -19.11
C HIS A 13 7.87 -2.37 -19.46
N PRO A 14 8.02 -1.97 -20.76
CA PRO A 14 7.82 -0.57 -21.17
C PRO A 14 6.44 0.01 -20.83
N LEU A 15 5.39 -0.80 -20.83
CA LEU A 15 4.05 -0.38 -20.41
C LEU A 15 4.05 0.16 -18.98
N LEU A 16 4.67 -0.55 -18.03
CA LEU A 16 4.69 -0.13 -16.62
C LEU A 16 5.57 1.10 -16.39
N THR A 17 6.69 1.20 -17.13
CA THR A 17 7.64 2.31 -16.94
C THR A 17 7.22 3.60 -17.65
N ARG A 18 6.03 3.69 -18.25
CA ARG A 18 5.53 4.87 -18.96
C ARG A 18 4.07 5.17 -18.64
N GLN A 19 3.61 4.74 -17.48
CA GLN A 19 2.24 5.03 -17.04
C GLN A 19 2.10 6.49 -16.62
N ASN A 20 0.95 7.08 -16.95
CA ASN A 20 0.55 8.34 -16.34
C ASN A 20 0.21 8.10 -14.85
N THR A 21 0.51 9.07 -14.02
CA THR A 21 0.18 9.03 -12.60
C THR A 21 -0.40 10.35 -12.15
N ILE A 22 -1.36 10.31 -11.24
CA ILE A 22 -1.94 11.49 -10.58
C ILE A 22 -0.86 12.36 -9.90
N ILE A 23 0.31 11.79 -9.54
CA ILE A 23 1.42 12.56 -8.98
C ILE A 23 1.86 13.69 -9.92
N ASN A 24 1.66 13.54 -11.23
CA ASN A 24 1.99 14.58 -12.20
C ASN A 24 1.02 15.76 -12.17
N ASP A 25 -0.19 15.58 -11.64
CA ASP A 25 -1.16 16.64 -11.44
C ASP A 25 -0.85 17.52 -10.22
N PHE A 26 0.06 17.10 -9.34
CA PHE A 26 0.62 17.93 -8.27
C PHE A 26 1.58 18.98 -8.86
N LYS A 27 1.01 19.90 -9.68
CA LYS A 27 1.76 20.97 -10.34
C LYS A 27 2.22 22.00 -9.31
N GLY A 28 3.48 22.42 -9.42
CA GLY A 28 4.07 23.36 -8.47
C GLY A 28 4.58 22.72 -7.17
N TYR A 29 4.31 21.44 -6.95
CA TYR A 29 4.86 20.68 -5.83
C TYR A 29 6.29 20.21 -6.14
N GLU A 30 7.15 20.25 -5.14
CA GLU A 30 8.42 19.52 -5.16
C GLU A 30 8.10 18.02 -4.97
N LYS A 31 8.49 17.20 -5.97
CA LYS A 31 8.20 15.76 -5.97
C LYS A 31 9.44 14.99 -5.57
N LEU A 32 9.34 14.20 -4.51
CA LEU A 32 10.46 13.47 -3.94
C LEU A 32 10.11 11.99 -3.80
N TYR A 33 11.07 11.14 -4.17
CA TYR A 33 11.04 9.72 -3.86
C TYR A 33 12.31 9.38 -3.10
N MET A 34 12.18 8.82 -1.91
CA MET A 34 13.28 8.54 -0.99
C MET A 34 13.21 7.09 -0.54
N ILE A 35 14.31 6.36 -0.72
CA ILE A 35 14.45 4.95 -0.33
C ILE A 35 15.80 4.74 0.36
N GLY A 36 15.86 3.96 1.43
CA GLY A 36 17.08 3.70 2.18
C GLY A 36 18.13 2.91 1.43
N GLY A 37 17.71 2.03 0.53
CA GLY A 37 18.56 1.13 -0.24
C GLY A 37 18.75 1.51 -1.69
N ASN A 38 19.08 0.51 -2.51
CA ASN A 38 19.38 0.68 -3.94
C ASN A 38 18.11 0.76 -4.80
N SER A 39 17.86 1.91 -5.38
CA SER A 39 16.70 2.13 -6.27
C SER A 39 16.75 1.35 -7.59
N GLY A 40 17.89 0.75 -7.93
CA GLY A 40 18.01 -0.17 -9.08
C GLY A 40 17.32 -1.52 -8.84
N TRP A 41 17.09 -1.90 -7.59
CA TRP A 41 16.35 -3.10 -7.25
C TRP A 41 14.93 -3.02 -7.82
N ALA A 42 14.43 -4.14 -8.34
CA ALA A 42 13.13 -4.24 -9.01
C ALA A 42 12.86 -3.14 -10.06
N ASN A 43 13.91 -2.50 -10.61
CA ASN A 43 13.80 -1.42 -11.60
C ASN A 43 13.05 -0.16 -11.12
N MET A 44 12.99 0.08 -9.81
CA MET A 44 12.26 1.22 -9.22
C MET A 44 12.75 2.56 -9.74
N ASN A 45 14.07 2.72 -9.92
CA ASN A 45 14.64 3.96 -10.49
C ASN A 45 14.02 4.32 -11.84
N ALA A 46 13.96 3.35 -12.77
CA ALA A 46 13.39 3.60 -14.09
C ALA A 46 11.88 3.82 -14.04
N LEU A 47 11.17 3.07 -13.20
CA LEU A 47 9.73 3.22 -13.00
C LEU A 47 9.41 4.64 -12.52
N ILE A 48 10.04 5.09 -11.44
CA ILE A 48 9.78 6.38 -10.81
C ILE A 48 10.15 7.54 -11.75
N ARG A 49 11.38 7.53 -12.31
CA ARG A 49 11.86 8.64 -13.16
C ARG A 49 11.14 8.77 -14.49
N ARG A 50 10.55 7.69 -15.00
CA ARG A 50 9.82 7.72 -16.28
C ARG A 50 8.34 8.01 -16.10
N SER A 51 7.77 7.71 -14.94
CA SER A 51 6.35 7.92 -14.67
C SER A 51 6.07 9.26 -14.00
N ILE A 52 7.00 9.80 -13.22
CA ILE A 52 6.81 11.05 -12.45
C ILE A 52 7.71 12.14 -13.01
N ASP A 53 7.08 13.23 -13.47
CA ASP A 53 7.78 14.40 -13.97
C ASP A 53 8.51 15.14 -12.83
N ASP A 54 9.72 15.61 -13.13
CA ASP A 54 10.54 16.44 -12.23
C ASP A 54 10.80 15.81 -10.85
N VAL A 55 10.70 14.47 -10.73
CA VAL A 55 10.94 13.79 -9.46
C VAL A 55 12.42 13.82 -9.07
N ARG A 56 12.70 14.22 -7.85
CA ARG A 56 14.00 14.01 -7.21
C ARG A 56 14.00 12.68 -6.48
N LEU A 57 14.82 11.75 -6.97
CA LEU A 57 14.97 10.43 -6.39
C LEU A 57 16.28 10.39 -5.59
N TYR A 58 16.18 9.97 -4.34
CA TYR A 58 17.28 9.76 -3.40
C TYR A 58 17.34 8.28 -2.99
N ASP A 59 18.55 7.72 -3.02
CA ASP A 59 18.78 6.33 -2.66
C ASP A 59 20.12 6.16 -1.90
N GLU A 60 20.56 4.93 -1.70
CA GLU A 60 21.77 4.61 -0.92
C GLU A 60 23.01 5.43 -1.28
N ARG A 61 23.10 6.01 -2.49
CA ARG A 61 24.22 6.82 -2.97
C ARG A 61 24.19 8.25 -2.45
N ASP A 62 23.04 8.70 -1.97
CA ASP A 62 22.81 10.08 -1.53
C ASP A 62 22.90 10.21 0.01
N TRP A 63 22.83 9.09 0.73
CA TRP A 63 22.81 9.07 2.18
C TRP A 63 24.21 9.10 2.79
N LYS A 64 24.33 9.82 3.90
CA LYS A 64 25.56 9.82 4.73
C LYS A 64 25.50 8.81 5.87
N SER A 65 24.31 8.39 6.23
CA SER A 65 24.06 7.40 7.27
C SER A 65 24.60 6.03 6.86
N PRO A 66 25.11 5.23 7.81
CA PRO A 66 25.67 3.91 7.51
C PRO A 66 24.59 2.94 7.07
N GLN A 67 24.92 2.07 6.13
CA GLN A 67 24.08 0.93 5.79
C GLN A 67 24.00 -0.03 6.98
N VAL A 68 22.81 -0.55 7.26
CA VAL A 68 22.56 -1.50 8.35
C VAL A 68 22.42 -2.94 7.86
N ASP A 69 21.93 -3.12 6.64
CA ASP A 69 21.80 -4.43 5.98
C ASP A 69 21.69 -4.29 4.45
N VAL A 70 21.19 -5.34 3.78
CA VAL A 70 21.02 -5.40 2.32
C VAL A 70 19.99 -4.40 1.77
N TRP A 71 19.16 -3.82 2.64
CA TRP A 71 18.13 -2.86 2.30
C TRP A 71 18.57 -1.41 2.46
N GLY A 72 19.83 -1.18 2.89
CA GLY A 72 20.42 0.14 2.99
C GLY A 72 20.50 0.70 4.40
N ILE A 73 20.23 2.00 4.56
CA ILE A 73 20.19 2.67 5.86
C ILE A 73 18.96 2.29 6.66
N SER A 74 18.97 2.52 7.98
CA SER A 74 17.78 2.26 8.81
C SER A 74 16.59 3.16 8.44
N ASP A 75 15.35 2.70 8.70
CA ASP A 75 14.15 3.54 8.51
C ASP A 75 14.21 4.82 9.35
N LEU A 76 14.82 4.77 10.54
CA LEU A 76 15.04 5.94 11.37
C LEU A 76 15.95 6.96 10.69
N ASP A 77 17.07 6.50 10.15
CA ASP A 77 18.01 7.37 9.41
C ASP A 77 17.38 7.89 8.12
N LEU A 78 16.59 7.05 7.43
CA LEU A 78 15.82 7.48 6.26
C LEU A 78 14.85 8.61 6.62
N PHE A 79 14.18 8.56 7.76
CA PHE A 79 13.30 9.64 8.22
C PHE A 79 14.08 10.90 8.60
N LYS A 80 15.24 10.77 9.27
CA LYS A 80 16.13 11.91 9.59
C LYS A 80 16.67 12.59 8.32
N GLU A 81 17.10 11.80 7.35
CA GLU A 81 17.59 12.33 6.06
C GLU A 81 16.46 12.95 5.24
N SER A 82 15.29 12.34 5.25
CA SER A 82 14.08 12.89 4.60
C SER A 82 13.70 14.23 5.22
N ASP A 83 13.62 14.32 6.55
CA ASP A 83 13.36 15.58 7.26
C ASP A 83 14.37 16.67 6.88
N ARG A 84 15.67 16.34 6.84
CA ARG A 84 16.72 17.26 6.41
C ARG A 84 16.47 17.81 5.00
N ILE A 85 16.06 16.96 4.07
CA ILE A 85 15.73 17.35 2.69
C ILE A 85 14.48 18.23 2.67
N LEU A 86 13.41 17.83 3.37
CA LEU A 86 12.14 18.56 3.40
C LEU A 86 12.32 19.97 3.98
N ARG A 87 13.09 20.12 5.06
CA ARG A 87 13.41 21.44 5.65
C ARG A 87 14.24 22.33 4.73
N ALA A 88 14.97 21.75 3.79
CA ALA A 88 15.78 22.52 2.83
C ALA A 88 15.01 22.96 1.59
N LEU A 89 13.74 22.55 1.46
CA LEU A 89 12.87 22.99 0.36
C LEU A 89 12.55 24.48 0.47
N PRO A 90 12.26 25.16 -0.64
CA PRO A 90 11.72 26.51 -0.61
C PRO A 90 10.44 26.55 0.22
N ALA A 91 10.36 27.50 1.16
CA ALA A 91 9.24 27.59 2.10
C ALA A 91 7.88 27.93 1.44
N ASP A 92 7.92 28.46 0.24
CA ASP A 92 6.75 28.86 -0.57
C ASP A 92 6.26 27.73 -1.50
N LYS A 93 6.94 26.57 -1.53
CA LYS A 93 6.56 25.45 -2.37
C LYS A 93 6.05 24.27 -1.55
N PRO A 94 4.86 23.74 -1.89
CA PRO A 94 4.41 22.49 -1.30
C PRO A 94 5.25 21.32 -1.82
N PHE A 95 5.18 20.18 -1.12
CA PHE A 95 5.88 18.97 -1.53
C PHE A 95 4.95 17.76 -1.58
N PHE A 96 5.28 16.82 -2.46
CA PHE A 96 4.79 15.45 -2.48
C PHE A 96 6.00 14.54 -2.24
N ALA A 97 6.04 13.88 -1.09
CA ALA A 97 7.16 13.03 -0.71
C ALA A 97 6.70 11.58 -0.52
N TYR A 98 7.31 10.65 -1.25
CA TYR A 98 7.15 9.22 -1.06
C TYR A 98 8.41 8.68 -0.36
N VAL A 99 8.25 8.18 0.86
CA VAL A 99 9.33 7.62 1.67
C VAL A 99 9.10 6.12 1.80
N GLN A 100 9.94 5.32 1.17
CA GLN A 100 9.81 3.86 1.17
C GLN A 100 10.71 3.26 2.24
N THR A 101 10.10 2.71 3.29
CA THR A 101 10.77 1.98 4.37
C THR A 101 11.04 0.53 3.98
N ALA A 102 11.99 -0.11 4.65
CA ALA A 102 12.35 -1.51 4.42
C ALA A 102 12.60 -2.31 5.71
N GLY A 103 12.52 -1.70 6.88
CA GLY A 103 12.85 -2.33 8.16
C GLY A 103 11.96 -3.53 8.52
N ASN A 104 10.76 -3.63 7.94
CA ASN A 104 9.88 -4.79 8.09
C ASN A 104 10.19 -5.95 7.15
N HIS A 105 11.22 -5.83 6.31
CA HIS A 105 11.69 -6.92 5.46
C HIS A 105 12.78 -7.74 6.18
N ARG A 106 12.91 -9.02 5.82
CA ARG A 106 14.04 -9.84 6.33
C ARG A 106 15.37 -9.20 5.93
N PRO A 107 16.37 -9.18 6.77
CA PRO A 107 16.56 -9.96 8.00
C PRO A 107 15.96 -9.36 9.28
N PHE A 108 15.15 -8.29 9.24
CA PHE A 108 14.55 -7.62 10.39
C PHE A 108 15.59 -6.98 11.32
N THR A 109 16.54 -6.30 10.72
CA THR A 109 17.70 -5.74 11.43
C THR A 109 17.29 -4.59 12.35
N ILE A 110 17.61 -4.72 13.63
CA ILE A 110 17.52 -3.61 14.59
C ILE A 110 18.85 -2.87 14.58
N PRO A 111 18.91 -1.61 14.15
CA PRO A 111 20.15 -0.85 14.11
C PRO A 111 20.69 -0.59 15.52
N LYS A 112 22.02 -0.45 15.66
CA LYS A 112 22.65 -0.15 16.95
C LYS A 112 22.29 1.26 17.43
N ASP A 113 22.28 2.22 16.53
CA ASP A 113 21.75 3.57 16.75
C ASP A 113 20.26 3.58 16.37
N ASN A 114 19.40 3.57 17.38
CA ASN A 114 17.94 3.44 17.25
C ASN A 114 17.17 4.41 18.14
N ASP A 115 17.79 5.53 18.53
CA ASP A 115 17.20 6.57 19.39
C ASP A 115 16.64 6.04 20.71
N GLY A 116 17.19 4.96 21.26
CA GLY A 116 16.77 4.37 22.53
C GLY A 116 15.58 3.43 22.44
N PHE A 117 15.24 2.92 21.24
CA PHE A 117 14.25 1.87 21.10
C PHE A 117 14.60 0.65 21.95
N GLN A 118 13.62 0.15 22.71
CA GLN A 118 13.80 -1.00 23.58
C GLN A 118 13.30 -2.27 22.90
N VAL A 119 14.23 -3.17 22.62
CA VAL A 119 13.93 -4.52 22.12
C VAL A 119 13.12 -5.27 23.19
N SER A 120 12.08 -5.98 22.76
CA SER A 120 11.25 -6.79 23.67
C SER A 120 12.02 -8.03 24.13
N ASP A 121 11.81 -8.41 25.38
CA ASP A 121 12.28 -9.65 26.00
C ASP A 121 11.32 -10.84 25.87
N LYS A 122 10.26 -10.69 25.06
CA LYS A 122 9.27 -11.75 24.81
C LYS A 122 9.90 -12.99 24.21
N THR A 123 9.39 -14.15 24.64
CA THR A 123 9.78 -15.46 24.07
C THR A 123 9.19 -15.66 22.67
N VAL A 124 9.69 -16.68 21.95
CA VAL A 124 9.15 -17.05 20.62
C VAL A 124 7.66 -17.39 20.70
N GLU A 125 7.25 -18.13 21.74
CA GLU A 125 5.85 -18.52 21.94
C GLU A 125 4.95 -17.29 22.17
N GLN A 126 5.45 -16.31 22.92
CA GLN A 126 4.70 -15.07 23.20
C GLN A 126 4.53 -14.21 21.94
N VAL A 127 5.57 -14.10 21.10
CA VAL A 127 5.46 -13.34 19.86
C VAL A 127 4.64 -14.06 18.79
N GLN A 128 4.67 -15.39 18.78
CA GLN A 128 3.78 -16.18 17.92
C GLN A 128 2.32 -16.05 18.33
N ALA A 129 2.04 -16.06 19.63
CA ALA A 129 0.70 -15.76 20.15
C ALA A 129 0.23 -14.34 19.84
N ALA A 130 1.15 -13.42 19.54
CA ALA A 130 0.84 -12.06 19.07
C ALA A 130 0.78 -11.94 17.52
N GLY A 131 0.92 -13.05 16.78
CA GLY A 131 0.84 -13.08 15.32
C GLY A 131 2.15 -12.83 14.56
N SER A 132 3.30 -12.85 15.25
CA SER A 132 4.62 -12.73 14.62
C SER A 132 5.29 -14.10 14.49
N ARG A 133 6.04 -14.32 13.41
CA ARG A 133 6.77 -15.58 13.20
C ARG A 133 8.02 -15.72 14.06
N SER A 134 8.64 -14.60 14.40
CA SER A 134 9.88 -14.57 15.20
C SER A 134 9.95 -13.32 16.06
N VAL A 135 10.86 -13.35 17.04
CA VAL A 135 11.15 -12.20 17.91
C VAL A 135 11.71 -11.02 17.10
N GLU A 136 12.52 -11.29 16.08
CA GLU A 136 13.08 -10.28 15.18
C GLU A 136 11.97 -9.55 14.41
N GLN A 137 11.04 -10.29 13.80
CA GLN A 137 9.89 -9.71 13.09
C GLN A 137 9.02 -8.87 14.05
N TYR A 138 8.73 -9.39 15.23
CA TYR A 138 7.96 -8.67 16.26
C TYR A 138 8.61 -7.34 16.63
N ASN A 139 9.94 -7.35 16.83
CA ASN A 139 10.67 -6.12 17.15
C ASN A 139 10.79 -5.18 15.95
N ALA A 140 10.88 -5.69 14.73
CA ALA A 140 10.91 -4.84 13.52
C ALA A 140 9.61 -4.05 13.35
N VAL A 141 8.45 -4.68 13.57
CA VAL A 141 7.14 -3.98 13.52
C VAL A 141 7.06 -2.92 14.63
N ARG A 142 7.49 -3.23 15.85
CA ARG A 142 7.53 -2.25 16.95
C ARG A 142 8.51 -1.11 16.68
N LEU A 143 9.64 -1.41 16.05
CA LEU A 143 10.62 -0.38 15.65
C LEU A 143 10.05 0.56 14.59
N LEU A 144 9.30 0.04 13.61
CA LEU A 144 8.65 0.89 12.61
C LEU A 144 7.65 1.84 13.26
N ASP A 145 6.81 1.37 14.17
CA ASP A 145 5.87 2.21 14.92
C ASP A 145 6.62 3.31 15.73
N PHE A 146 7.70 2.93 16.42
CA PHE A 146 8.57 3.87 17.13
C PHE A 146 9.18 4.91 16.17
N ASN A 147 9.68 4.49 15.02
CA ASN A 147 10.28 5.37 14.02
C ASN A 147 9.25 6.33 13.40
N ILE A 148 8.00 5.90 13.20
CA ILE A 148 6.89 6.77 12.79
C ILE A 148 6.65 7.86 13.84
N GLY A 149 6.67 7.51 15.13
CA GLY A 149 6.62 8.50 16.21
C GLY A 149 7.75 9.54 16.08
N ARG A 150 8.98 9.08 15.81
CA ARG A 150 10.12 9.98 15.56
C ARG A 150 9.94 10.88 14.33
N LEU A 151 9.38 10.33 13.23
CA LEU A 151 9.04 11.15 12.06
C LEU A 151 8.05 12.26 12.41
N MET A 152 7.02 11.98 13.21
CA MET A 152 6.06 13.00 13.65
C MET A 152 6.72 14.08 14.51
N GLU A 153 7.66 13.71 15.40
CA GLU A 153 8.45 14.67 16.20
C GLU A 153 9.34 15.55 15.31
N LEU A 154 10.02 14.95 14.33
CA LEU A 154 10.83 15.67 13.35
C LEU A 154 10.00 16.65 12.55
N ALA A 155 8.81 16.24 12.07
CA ALA A 155 7.89 17.10 11.33
C ALA A 155 7.42 18.31 12.15
N LYS A 156 7.10 18.11 13.43
CA LYS A 156 6.75 19.19 14.37
C LYS A 156 7.91 20.17 14.56
N ALA A 157 9.10 19.64 14.83
CA ALA A 157 10.30 20.46 14.98
C ALA A 157 10.71 21.15 13.66
N GLY A 158 10.37 20.56 12.51
CA GLY A 158 10.58 21.10 11.16
C GLY A 158 9.54 22.16 10.74
N GLY A 159 8.44 22.29 11.47
CA GLY A 159 7.39 23.27 11.21
C GLY A 159 6.45 22.91 10.06
N TYR A 160 6.53 21.70 9.50
CA TYR A 160 5.63 21.27 8.40
C TYR A 160 4.53 20.30 8.85
N TYR A 161 4.50 19.90 10.12
CA TYR A 161 3.53 18.92 10.63
C TYR A 161 2.07 19.35 10.42
N GLU A 162 1.72 20.59 10.78
CA GLU A 162 0.34 21.09 10.73
C GLU A 162 -0.22 21.25 9.31
N ASN A 163 0.66 21.36 8.32
CA ASN A 163 0.31 21.59 6.92
C ASN A 163 0.61 20.35 6.03
N THR A 164 0.74 19.16 6.63
CA THR A 164 1.08 17.94 5.90
C THR A 164 0.00 16.88 6.12
N ILE A 165 -0.38 16.22 5.03
CA ILE A 165 -1.19 15.00 5.03
C ILE A 165 -0.21 13.83 5.08
N PHE A 166 -0.16 13.11 6.20
CA PHE A 166 0.64 11.90 6.35
C PHE A 166 -0.19 10.68 5.98
N VAL A 167 0.32 9.87 5.07
CA VAL A 167 -0.32 8.63 4.66
C VAL A 167 0.64 7.47 4.90
N LEU A 168 0.22 6.55 5.75
CA LEU A 168 0.98 5.37 6.14
C LEU A 168 0.22 4.15 5.61
N PHE A 169 0.86 3.37 4.76
CA PHE A 169 0.24 2.18 4.18
C PHE A 169 1.27 1.09 3.91
N GLY A 170 0.81 -0.17 3.87
CA GLY A 170 1.61 -1.28 3.38
C GLY A 170 1.45 -1.43 1.87
N ASP A 171 2.52 -1.78 1.17
CA ASP A 171 2.48 -2.14 -0.25
C ASP A 171 1.96 -3.56 -0.46
N HIS A 172 2.27 -4.46 0.44
CA HIS A 172 1.76 -5.83 0.56
C HIS A 172 2.01 -6.35 1.99
N ASN A 173 1.40 -7.48 2.31
CA ASN A 173 1.69 -8.20 3.53
C ASN A 173 2.33 -9.57 3.21
N THR A 174 2.79 -10.28 4.22
CA THR A 174 3.27 -11.66 4.07
C THR A 174 2.18 -12.64 4.48
N ARG A 175 2.16 -13.84 3.87
CA ARG A 175 1.29 -14.92 4.33
C ARG A 175 1.75 -15.38 5.70
N ILE A 176 0.99 -15.03 6.73
CA ILE A 176 1.19 -15.44 8.12
C ILE A 176 -0.07 -16.18 8.53
N SER A 177 0.06 -17.47 8.83
CA SER A 177 -1.04 -18.26 9.36
C SER A 177 -1.23 -17.99 10.87
N GLN A 178 -2.46 -18.18 11.33
CA GLN A 178 -2.83 -18.13 12.76
C GLN A 178 -2.57 -16.76 13.40
N ILE A 179 -2.90 -15.67 12.70
CA ILE A 179 -2.85 -14.34 13.31
C ILE A 179 -4.00 -14.20 14.31
N PRO A 180 -3.71 -14.03 15.62
CA PRO A 180 -4.74 -13.82 16.62
C PRO A 180 -5.63 -12.63 16.26
N HIS A 181 -6.93 -12.78 16.47
CA HIS A 181 -7.94 -11.75 16.21
C HIS A 181 -8.18 -11.38 14.74
N MET A 182 -7.49 -12.01 13.79
CA MET A 182 -7.85 -11.92 12.38
C MET A 182 -9.06 -12.81 12.11
N ALA A 183 -10.03 -12.29 11.34
CA ALA A 183 -11.16 -13.10 10.94
C ALA A 183 -10.70 -14.33 10.12
N PRO A 184 -11.24 -15.53 10.36
CA PRO A 184 -10.82 -16.76 9.67
C PRO A 184 -10.82 -16.66 8.14
N ALA A 185 -11.72 -15.85 7.59
CA ALA A 185 -11.83 -15.62 6.15
C ALA A 185 -10.53 -15.10 5.53
N PHE A 186 -9.81 -14.20 6.20
CA PHE A 186 -8.59 -13.64 5.64
C PHE A 186 -7.51 -14.68 5.44
N GLU A 187 -7.33 -15.59 6.39
CA GLU A 187 -6.36 -16.68 6.28
C GLU A 187 -6.82 -17.76 5.30
N GLN A 188 -8.07 -18.23 5.44
CA GLN A 188 -8.57 -19.36 4.68
C GLN A 188 -8.81 -19.05 3.20
N LEU A 189 -9.12 -17.79 2.87
CA LEU A 189 -9.30 -17.31 1.50
C LEU A 189 -8.02 -16.67 0.91
N GLY A 190 -6.92 -16.66 1.66
CA GLY A 190 -5.64 -16.12 1.21
C GLY A 190 -5.61 -14.58 1.08
N LEU A 191 -6.49 -13.88 1.81
CA LEU A 191 -6.58 -12.42 1.78
C LEU A 191 -5.55 -11.73 2.69
N GLU A 192 -4.89 -12.46 3.58
CA GLU A 192 -3.93 -11.91 4.54
C GLU A 192 -2.75 -11.19 3.86
N SER A 193 -2.35 -11.65 2.67
CA SER A 193 -1.28 -11.01 1.91
C SER A 193 -1.70 -9.69 1.24
N ASN A 194 -3.00 -9.50 1.04
CA ASN A 194 -3.60 -8.31 0.44
C ASN A 194 -4.14 -7.33 1.50
N ASN A 195 -4.27 -7.76 2.74
CA ASN A 195 -4.76 -6.91 3.84
C ASN A 195 -3.60 -6.15 4.47
N VAL A 196 -3.53 -4.85 4.18
CA VAL A 196 -2.48 -3.95 4.68
C VAL A 196 -3.09 -2.79 5.46
N PRO A 197 -2.37 -2.22 6.44
CA PRO A 197 -2.85 -1.02 7.13
C PRO A 197 -2.89 0.17 6.17
N LEU A 198 -3.89 1.03 6.37
CA LEU A 198 -3.95 2.37 5.80
C LEU A 198 -4.36 3.35 6.88
N LEU A 199 -3.48 4.31 7.19
CA LEU A 199 -3.74 5.40 8.11
C LEU A 199 -3.49 6.73 7.41
N ILE A 200 -4.46 7.63 7.51
CA ILE A 200 -4.33 9.00 7.01
C ILE A 200 -4.41 9.94 8.21
N HIS A 201 -3.37 10.70 8.42
CA HIS A 201 -3.28 11.70 9.47
C HIS A 201 -3.04 13.08 8.87
N ALA A 202 -4.00 13.98 9.08
CA ALA A 202 -3.95 15.35 8.59
C ALA A 202 -4.40 16.31 9.71
N PRO A 203 -3.45 16.87 10.46
CA PRO A 203 -3.76 17.78 11.57
C PRO A 203 -4.65 18.93 11.11
N GLY A 204 -5.69 19.25 11.90
CA GLY A 204 -6.61 20.32 11.56
C GLY A 204 -7.57 20.09 10.39
N LEU A 205 -7.34 19.05 9.57
CA LEU A 205 -8.19 18.72 8.41
C LEU A 205 -9.12 17.55 8.70
N LEU A 206 -8.64 16.50 9.37
CA LEU A 206 -9.41 15.28 9.64
C LEU A 206 -9.66 15.07 11.12
N GLY A 207 -10.91 14.72 11.45
CA GLY A 207 -11.25 14.07 12.72
C GLY A 207 -10.97 12.58 12.72
N THR A 208 -10.90 11.96 13.91
CA THR A 208 -10.72 10.52 14.05
C THR A 208 -11.97 9.77 13.57
N ARG A 209 -11.81 8.90 12.60
CA ARG A 209 -12.87 7.99 12.11
C ARG A 209 -12.25 6.68 11.59
N VAL A 210 -13.07 5.64 11.55
CA VAL A 210 -12.76 4.40 10.86
C VAL A 210 -13.59 4.37 9.58
N VAL A 211 -12.96 3.95 8.47
CA VAL A 211 -13.63 3.70 7.19
C VAL A 211 -13.78 2.20 7.05
N ASP A 212 -15.02 1.73 7.10
CA ASP A 212 -15.35 0.30 7.07
C ASP A 212 -15.57 -0.26 5.66
N GLU A 213 -15.50 0.59 4.65
CA GLU A 213 -15.61 0.16 3.24
C GLU A 213 -14.32 -0.54 2.78
N ALA A 214 -14.47 -1.40 1.78
CA ALA A 214 -13.31 -1.96 1.08
C ALA A 214 -12.55 -0.85 0.34
N VAL A 215 -11.26 -0.71 0.64
CA VAL A 215 -10.35 0.29 0.06
C VAL A 215 -9.18 -0.43 -0.60
N GLY A 216 -8.83 -0.05 -1.83
CA GLY A 216 -7.66 -0.57 -2.53
C GLY A 216 -6.53 0.46 -2.62
N LEU A 217 -5.30 0.00 -2.87
CA LEU A 217 -4.16 0.92 -3.04
C LEU A 217 -4.34 1.89 -4.22
N ALA A 218 -5.15 1.54 -5.20
CA ALA A 218 -5.51 2.45 -6.30
C ALA A 218 -6.26 3.71 -5.84
N ASP A 219 -6.87 3.68 -4.65
CA ASP A 219 -7.63 4.80 -4.10
C ASP A 219 -6.76 5.87 -3.43
N LEU A 220 -5.50 5.55 -3.13
CA LEU A 220 -4.62 6.45 -2.37
C LEU A 220 -4.40 7.78 -3.07
N LEU A 221 -3.96 7.76 -4.32
CA LEU A 221 -3.65 8.99 -5.06
C LEU A 221 -4.89 9.84 -5.34
N PRO A 222 -6.05 9.28 -5.78
CA PRO A 222 -7.28 10.05 -5.88
C PRO A 222 -7.70 10.70 -4.56
N THR A 223 -7.59 9.96 -3.45
CA THR A 223 -7.92 10.47 -2.11
C THR A 223 -6.99 11.61 -1.71
N LEU A 224 -5.69 11.46 -1.92
CA LEU A 224 -4.71 12.51 -1.61
C LEU A 224 -4.92 13.76 -2.45
N ALA A 225 -5.20 13.61 -3.75
CA ALA A 225 -5.50 14.74 -4.61
C ALA A 225 -6.78 15.46 -4.18
N GLY A 226 -7.84 14.72 -3.83
CA GLY A 226 -9.08 15.28 -3.27
C GLY A 226 -8.84 16.02 -1.95
N MET A 227 -8.08 15.44 -1.01
CA MET A 227 -7.71 16.10 0.25
C MET A 227 -6.87 17.35 0.05
N ALA A 228 -6.02 17.37 -0.96
CA ALA A 228 -5.22 18.53 -1.33
C ALA A 228 -6.01 19.60 -2.13
N GLY A 229 -7.30 19.35 -2.39
CA GLY A 229 -8.16 20.27 -3.15
C GLY A 229 -7.75 20.41 -4.62
N MET A 230 -7.20 19.35 -5.22
CA MET A 230 -6.63 19.39 -6.55
C MET A 230 -7.54 18.73 -7.59
N ASP A 231 -7.63 19.35 -8.76
CA ASP A 231 -8.15 18.67 -9.95
C ASP A 231 -7.12 17.69 -10.48
N PHE A 232 -7.55 16.47 -10.81
CA PHE A 232 -6.67 15.44 -11.34
C PHE A 232 -7.34 14.60 -12.42
N THR A 233 -6.51 13.98 -13.26
CA THR A 233 -6.95 13.00 -14.25
C THR A 233 -6.50 11.60 -13.81
N SER A 234 -7.47 10.71 -13.58
CA SER A 234 -7.15 9.34 -13.19
C SER A 234 -7.15 8.41 -14.39
N GLY A 235 -6.02 7.74 -14.62
CA GLY A 235 -5.90 6.58 -15.50
C GLY A 235 -6.08 5.25 -14.74
N THR A 236 -6.65 5.26 -13.53
CA THR A 236 -6.88 4.09 -12.68
C THR A 236 -8.34 4.01 -12.24
N MET A 237 -8.75 2.85 -11.73
CA MET A 237 -10.10 2.67 -11.19
C MET A 237 -10.23 3.13 -9.71
N GLY A 238 -9.18 3.71 -9.17
CA GLY A 238 -9.19 4.27 -7.83
C GLY A 238 -10.12 5.49 -7.73
N ARG A 239 -10.68 5.72 -6.55
CA ARG A 239 -11.54 6.86 -6.25
C ARG A 239 -11.10 7.56 -4.96
N ASP A 240 -11.52 8.79 -4.79
CA ASP A 240 -11.42 9.49 -3.52
C ASP A 240 -12.38 8.86 -2.50
N ILE A 241 -11.83 8.22 -1.45
CA ILE A 241 -12.61 7.56 -0.40
C ILE A 241 -13.38 8.53 0.51
N GLN A 242 -13.15 9.83 0.40
CA GLN A 242 -13.95 10.83 1.11
C GLN A 242 -15.30 11.05 0.42
N GLN A 243 -15.39 10.73 -0.86
CA GLN A 243 -16.62 10.83 -1.64
C GLN A 243 -17.51 9.60 -1.39
N ALA A 244 -18.81 9.81 -1.22
CA ALA A 244 -19.75 8.70 -1.15
C ALA A 244 -19.59 7.81 -2.40
N ALA A 245 -19.70 6.49 -2.22
CA ALA A 245 -19.75 5.61 -3.37
C ALA A 245 -20.99 5.98 -4.23
N PRO A 246 -20.81 6.16 -5.55
CA PRO A 246 -21.96 6.30 -6.43
C PRO A 246 -22.86 5.09 -6.31
N GLU A 247 -23.70 4.63 -6.48
CA GLU A 247 -24.58 3.44 -6.45
C GLU A 247 -23.94 2.18 -5.83
N GLY A 248 -24.42 1.79 -4.69
CA GLY A 248 -24.11 0.53 -4.03
C GLY A 248 -22.77 0.48 -3.32
N GLU A 249 -22.48 -0.67 -2.75
CA GLU A 249 -21.25 -0.94 -2.02
C GLU A 249 -20.05 -1.02 -2.99
N ARG A 250 -18.93 -0.49 -2.56
CA ARG A 250 -17.68 -0.53 -3.32
C ARG A 250 -17.15 -1.95 -3.48
N VAL A 251 -16.67 -2.27 -4.67
CA VAL A 251 -15.94 -3.50 -4.98
C VAL A 251 -14.49 -3.17 -5.28
N VAL A 252 -13.56 -3.81 -4.59
CA VAL A 252 -12.12 -3.73 -4.86
C VAL A 252 -11.70 -4.97 -5.62
N PRO A 253 -11.18 -4.84 -6.85
CA PRO A 253 -10.72 -5.98 -7.62
C PRO A 253 -9.38 -6.50 -7.07
N LEU A 254 -9.25 -7.83 -6.99
CA LEU A 254 -8.04 -8.53 -6.57
C LEU A 254 -7.59 -9.54 -7.61
N VAL A 255 -6.28 -9.77 -7.66
CA VAL A 255 -5.69 -10.97 -8.25
C VAL A 255 -5.31 -11.89 -7.11
N LEU A 256 -6.02 -12.99 -6.96
CA LEU A 256 -5.83 -13.95 -5.88
C LEU A 256 -4.76 -15.00 -6.22
N ARG A 257 -4.64 -15.34 -7.51
CA ARG A 257 -3.61 -16.24 -8.03
C ARG A 257 -3.24 -15.85 -9.46
N GLU A 258 -1.96 -15.79 -9.74
CA GLU A 258 -1.39 -15.57 -11.07
C GLU A 258 -1.02 -16.93 -11.72
N GLY A 259 -0.73 -16.92 -13.02
CA GLY A 259 -0.17 -18.06 -13.76
C GLY A 259 -1.15 -18.74 -14.72
N THR A 260 -1.02 -20.04 -14.88
CA THR A 260 -1.75 -20.81 -15.91
C THR A 260 -3.26 -20.83 -15.68
N PHE A 261 -3.69 -20.80 -14.41
CA PHE A 261 -5.10 -20.74 -14.02
C PHE A 261 -5.28 -19.55 -13.07
N PRO A 262 -5.36 -18.32 -13.62
CA PRO A 262 -5.50 -17.14 -12.79
C PRO A 262 -6.82 -17.13 -12.07
N LEU A 263 -6.80 -16.69 -10.80
CA LEU A 263 -7.98 -16.50 -9.98
C LEU A 263 -8.13 -15.01 -9.70
N ILE A 264 -9.27 -14.45 -10.05
CA ILE A 264 -9.61 -13.05 -9.79
C ILE A 264 -10.68 -12.97 -8.70
N GLY A 265 -10.73 -11.85 -8.01
CA GLY A 265 -11.72 -11.59 -6.98
C GLY A 265 -12.26 -10.17 -7.00
N GLY A 266 -13.46 -10.03 -6.47
CA GLY A 266 -14.07 -8.78 -6.11
C GLY A 266 -14.40 -8.79 -4.62
N VAL A 267 -13.75 -7.93 -3.84
CA VAL A 267 -13.97 -7.84 -2.40
C VAL A 267 -14.79 -6.62 -2.05
N THR A 268 -15.80 -6.83 -1.19
CA THR A 268 -16.58 -5.78 -0.53
C THR A 268 -16.27 -5.78 0.96
N ARG A 269 -16.99 -4.99 1.74
CA ARG A 269 -16.89 -5.04 3.20
C ARG A 269 -17.22 -6.44 3.75
N ASN A 270 -18.22 -7.11 3.19
CA ASN A 270 -18.80 -8.32 3.78
C ASN A 270 -18.52 -9.58 2.97
N TYR A 271 -18.23 -9.45 1.68
CA TYR A 271 -18.14 -10.59 0.78
C TYR A 271 -16.89 -10.56 -0.08
N LEU A 272 -16.39 -11.76 -0.40
CA LEU A 272 -15.46 -12.01 -1.49
C LEU A 272 -16.15 -12.86 -2.55
N LEU A 273 -16.28 -12.34 -3.76
CA LEU A 273 -16.50 -13.18 -4.92
C LEU A 273 -15.12 -13.58 -5.47
N GLN A 274 -14.94 -14.85 -5.77
CA GLN A 274 -13.77 -15.35 -6.53
C GLN A 274 -14.22 -16.20 -7.71
N MET A 275 -13.45 -16.15 -8.81
CA MET A 275 -13.71 -16.92 -10.01
C MET A 275 -12.42 -17.10 -10.82
N GLU A 276 -12.36 -18.09 -11.70
CA GLU A 276 -11.31 -18.14 -12.71
C GLU A 276 -11.42 -16.89 -13.61
N HIS A 277 -10.31 -16.45 -14.20
CA HIS A 277 -10.28 -15.20 -14.97
C HIS A 277 -11.18 -15.24 -16.22
N ASP A 278 -11.54 -16.44 -16.71
CA ASP A 278 -12.48 -16.62 -17.82
C ASP A 278 -13.96 -16.54 -17.42
N GLY A 279 -14.22 -16.25 -16.13
CA GLY A 279 -15.55 -16.15 -15.55
C GLY A 279 -16.14 -17.48 -15.06
N SER A 280 -15.42 -18.59 -15.19
CA SER A 280 -15.88 -19.90 -14.75
C SER A 280 -15.73 -20.08 -13.23
N SER A 281 -16.50 -21.03 -12.68
CA SER A 281 -16.45 -21.45 -11.27
C SER A 281 -16.61 -20.32 -10.24
N PRO A 282 -17.57 -19.40 -10.37
CA PRO A 282 -17.75 -18.34 -9.41
C PRO A 282 -18.26 -18.87 -8.06
N THR A 283 -17.66 -18.38 -6.97
CA THR A 283 -18.09 -18.67 -5.59
C THR A 283 -18.17 -17.37 -4.80
N LEU A 284 -19.15 -17.27 -3.90
CA LEU A 284 -19.32 -16.15 -2.99
C LEU A 284 -19.03 -16.60 -1.56
N HIS A 285 -18.20 -15.84 -0.87
CA HIS A 285 -17.78 -16.13 0.49
C HIS A 285 -18.13 -14.98 1.43
N ASP A 286 -18.70 -15.29 2.60
CA ASP A 286 -18.98 -14.34 3.67
C ASP A 286 -17.73 -14.17 4.53
N LEU A 287 -17.17 -12.95 4.56
CA LEU A 287 -15.93 -12.62 5.29
C LEU A 287 -16.12 -12.63 6.82
N SER A 288 -17.35 -12.60 7.29
CA SER A 288 -17.66 -12.68 8.73
C SER A 288 -17.98 -14.10 9.21
N SER A 289 -18.12 -15.06 8.28
CA SER A 289 -18.51 -16.44 8.59
C SER A 289 -17.42 -17.18 9.39
N PRO A 290 -17.80 -18.01 10.36
CA PRO A 290 -16.88 -18.96 10.99
C PRO A 290 -16.45 -20.09 10.04
N THR A 291 -17.18 -20.30 8.93
CA THR A 291 -16.89 -21.27 7.87
C THR A 291 -16.75 -20.54 6.52
N PRO A 292 -15.72 -19.69 6.35
CA PRO A 292 -15.63 -18.78 5.21
C PRO A 292 -15.38 -19.47 3.86
N LEU A 293 -14.99 -20.76 3.87
CA LEU A 293 -14.84 -21.54 2.62
C LEU A 293 -16.19 -21.99 2.03
N ASP A 294 -17.28 -21.88 2.78
CA ASP A 294 -18.60 -22.21 2.25
C ASP A 294 -19.00 -21.22 1.15
N ASN A 295 -19.54 -21.76 0.06
CA ASN A 295 -20.12 -20.93 -0.98
C ASN A 295 -21.53 -20.51 -0.57
N VAL A 296 -21.73 -19.23 -0.30
CA VAL A 296 -22.99 -18.65 0.16
C VAL A 296 -23.82 -18.01 -0.96
N ALA A 297 -23.52 -18.33 -2.22
CA ALA A 297 -24.21 -17.75 -3.40
C ALA A 297 -25.72 -17.99 -3.39
N GLU A 298 -26.16 -19.19 -3.03
CA GLU A 298 -27.61 -19.52 -2.96
C GLU A 298 -28.34 -18.73 -1.86
N GLN A 299 -27.66 -18.43 -0.75
CA GLN A 299 -28.22 -17.68 0.37
C GLN A 299 -28.23 -16.17 0.09
N ASN A 300 -27.38 -15.68 -0.83
CA ASN A 300 -27.20 -14.26 -1.16
C ASN A 300 -27.25 -14.02 -2.69
N PRO A 301 -28.33 -14.42 -3.38
CA PRO A 301 -28.36 -14.43 -4.84
C PRO A 301 -28.20 -13.06 -5.48
N GLN A 302 -28.74 -12.00 -4.87
CA GLN A 302 -28.63 -10.64 -5.40
C GLN A 302 -27.17 -10.15 -5.39
N GLU A 303 -26.47 -10.36 -4.28
CA GLU A 303 -25.06 -9.95 -4.14
C GLU A 303 -24.15 -10.82 -5.01
N PHE A 304 -24.42 -12.11 -5.08
CA PHE A 304 -23.70 -13.02 -5.96
C PHE A 304 -23.79 -12.57 -7.43
N GLU A 305 -24.99 -12.33 -7.96
CA GLU A 305 -25.19 -11.87 -9.33
C GLU A 305 -24.49 -10.54 -9.58
N ARG A 306 -24.64 -9.58 -8.65
CA ARG A 306 -23.98 -8.27 -8.75
C ARG A 306 -22.45 -8.40 -8.84
N LEU A 307 -21.83 -9.14 -7.95
CA LEU A 307 -20.38 -9.29 -7.91
C LEU A 307 -19.86 -10.16 -9.05
N ARG A 308 -20.60 -11.20 -9.46
CA ARG A 308 -20.27 -12.04 -10.61
C ARG A 308 -20.19 -11.23 -11.90
N ASP A 309 -21.10 -10.27 -12.09
CA ASP A 309 -21.12 -9.44 -13.28
C ASP A 309 -20.04 -8.33 -13.22
N LEU A 310 -19.80 -7.75 -12.04
CA LEU A 310 -18.83 -6.66 -11.88
C LEU A 310 -17.37 -7.13 -11.89
N THR A 311 -17.04 -8.25 -11.27
CA THR A 311 -15.64 -8.67 -11.05
C THR A 311 -14.85 -8.86 -12.37
N PRO A 312 -15.35 -9.58 -13.39
CA PRO A 312 -14.65 -9.67 -14.67
C PRO A 312 -14.55 -8.30 -15.36
N GLY A 313 -15.62 -7.50 -15.30
CA GLY A 313 -15.63 -6.16 -15.88
C GLY A 313 -14.56 -5.24 -15.27
N LEU A 314 -14.41 -5.27 -13.94
CA LEU A 314 -13.36 -4.53 -13.24
C LEU A 314 -11.96 -5.03 -13.61
N HIS A 315 -11.78 -6.35 -13.74
CA HIS A 315 -10.52 -6.93 -14.16
C HIS A 315 -10.15 -6.51 -15.58
N GLU A 316 -11.05 -6.66 -16.55
CA GLU A 316 -10.81 -6.29 -17.95
C GLU A 316 -10.64 -4.77 -18.13
N THR A 317 -11.40 -3.95 -17.40
CA THR A 317 -11.22 -2.50 -17.39
C THR A 317 -9.84 -2.12 -16.87
N SER A 318 -9.40 -2.72 -15.77
CA SER A 318 -8.06 -2.50 -15.21
C SER A 318 -6.96 -2.85 -16.21
N ARG A 319 -7.12 -3.97 -16.91
CA ARG A 319 -6.21 -4.42 -17.96
C ARG A 319 -6.20 -3.45 -19.15
N MET A 320 -7.37 -3.04 -19.64
CA MET A 320 -7.49 -2.05 -20.71
C MET A 320 -6.80 -0.72 -20.33
N MET A 321 -7.04 -0.22 -19.12
CA MET A 321 -6.42 1.01 -18.63
C MET A 321 -4.90 0.88 -18.56
N LEU A 322 -4.36 -0.26 -18.13
CA LEU A 322 -2.92 -0.52 -18.14
C LEU A 322 -2.31 -0.34 -19.53
N TYR A 323 -2.98 -0.83 -20.57
CA TYR A 323 -2.49 -0.74 -21.95
C TYR A 323 -2.72 0.64 -22.58
N GLN A 324 -3.70 1.39 -22.13
CA GLN A 324 -4.07 2.71 -22.71
C GLN A 324 -3.48 3.90 -21.94
N ASN A 325 -3.13 3.74 -20.67
CA ASN A 325 -2.59 4.81 -19.82
C ASN A 325 -1.09 5.06 -20.05
N VAL A 326 -0.60 4.88 -21.26
CA VAL A 326 0.82 5.05 -21.61
C VAL A 326 1.08 6.49 -22.06
N ARG A 327 2.21 7.07 -21.57
CA ARG A 327 2.72 8.40 -21.92
C ARG A 327 3.40 8.40 -23.28
#